data_0df9a13a78566cb46ae23d339296252d
#
_entry.id   0df9a13a78566cb46ae23d339296252d
#
_cell.length_a   1.000
_cell.length_b   1.000
_cell.length_c   1.000
_cell.angle_alpha   90.00
_cell.angle_beta   90.00
_cell.angle_gamma   90.00
#
_symmetry.space_group_name_H-M   'P 1'
#
loop_
_entity.id
_entity.type
_entity.pdbx_description
1 polymer ?
#
loop_
_entity_poly.entity_id
_entity_poly.type
_entity_poly.pdbx_seq_one_letter_code
_entity_poly.pdbx_strand_id
1 'polypeptide(L)'
;MSVTSPAISLRARAYESFRQQILEANIHPGQFISQRELVQLLGMPLGAVRELIPRLEAEGLLRTVPQRGLQIAHVDLALINNAFQLRLVLEREAASRFCATVSDVDLAAIEEAHLRIVERARQGPIDAALLTDAQTVDWGLHDLMIDALGNPLISEMYRVNSLRVRLIRLERAMLSEDALLPAMEEHLWFIEALKRRNAEQVATRLAHHIESAHRRVLGLPRPALPSSTETF
;
A
#
# COMPACT_ATOMS: atom_id res chain seq x y z
N MET A 1 38.71 -4.05 -7.27
CA MET A 1 38.34 -3.57 -5.94
C MET A 1 36.90 -4.05 -5.69
N SER A 2 36.76 -5.04 -4.83
CA SER A 2 35.42 -5.62 -4.50
C SER A 2 34.72 -4.63 -3.56
N VAL A 3 33.66 -3.99 -4.04
CA VAL A 3 32.80 -3.13 -3.22
C VAL A 3 31.89 -4.07 -2.43
N THR A 4 32.28 -4.36 -1.19
CA THR A 4 31.38 -5.04 -0.23
C THR A 4 30.18 -4.12 0.03
N SER A 5 28.99 -4.57 -0.40
CA SER A 5 27.74 -3.92 -0.05
C SER A 5 27.64 -3.80 1.47
N PRO A 6 27.31 -2.63 2.04
CA PRO A 6 27.25 -2.47 3.49
C PRO A 6 26.22 -3.44 4.07
N ALA A 7 26.61 -4.20 5.07
CA ALA A 7 25.72 -5.13 5.75
C ALA A 7 24.53 -4.35 6.33
N ILE A 8 23.30 -4.77 5.96
CA ILE A 8 22.06 -4.17 6.48
C ILE A 8 22.06 -4.27 8.00
N SER A 9 21.89 -3.14 8.70
CA SER A 9 21.92 -3.10 10.17
C SER A 9 20.81 -3.99 10.78
N LEU A 10 21.06 -4.51 11.98
CA LEU A 10 20.03 -5.30 12.71
C LEU A 10 18.74 -4.52 12.92
N ARG A 11 18.83 -3.20 13.13
CA ARG A 11 17.67 -2.31 13.24
C ARG A 11 16.87 -2.24 11.93
N ALA A 12 17.55 -2.13 10.79
CA ALA A 12 16.87 -2.13 9.49
C ALA A 12 16.21 -3.47 9.18
N ARG A 13 16.88 -4.58 9.56
CA ARG A 13 16.29 -5.93 9.45
C ARG A 13 15.07 -6.11 10.36
N ALA A 14 15.11 -5.59 11.57
CA ALA A 14 13.99 -5.63 12.51
C ALA A 14 12.79 -4.82 11.97
N TYR A 15 13.04 -3.66 11.36
CA TYR A 15 12.00 -2.85 10.71
C TYR A 15 11.37 -3.58 9.53
N GLU A 16 12.19 -4.20 8.67
CA GLU A 16 11.68 -4.97 7.54
C GLU A 16 10.88 -6.20 7.99
N SER A 17 11.34 -6.89 9.03
CA SER A 17 10.57 -7.97 9.64
C SER A 17 9.21 -7.48 10.17
N PHE A 18 9.16 -6.33 10.84
CA PHE A 18 7.90 -5.74 11.32
C PHE A 18 6.94 -5.42 10.15
N ARG A 19 7.48 -4.82 9.07
CA ARG A 19 6.69 -4.58 7.85
C ARG A 19 6.10 -5.89 7.31
N GLN A 20 6.91 -6.94 7.22
CA GLN A 20 6.49 -8.25 6.73
C GLN A 20 5.37 -8.84 7.59
N GLN A 21 5.42 -8.69 8.91
CA GLN A 21 4.35 -9.17 9.80
C GLN A 21 3.02 -8.44 9.57
N ILE A 22 3.04 -7.15 9.19
CA ILE A 22 1.83 -6.44 8.78
C ILE A 22 1.32 -6.98 7.43
N LEU A 23 2.21 -7.23 6.47
CA LEU A 23 1.85 -7.75 5.15
C LEU A 23 1.21 -9.14 5.22
N GLU A 24 1.71 -9.98 6.11
CA GLU A 24 1.23 -11.34 6.35
C GLU A 24 0.02 -11.39 7.30
N ALA A 25 -0.49 -10.23 7.72
CA ALA A 25 -1.61 -10.13 8.67
C ALA A 25 -1.37 -10.83 10.02
N ASN A 26 -0.10 -10.98 10.45
CA ASN A 26 0.24 -11.50 11.77
C ASN A 26 0.18 -10.43 12.86
N ILE A 27 0.14 -9.15 12.48
CA ILE A 27 -0.05 -7.98 13.35
C ILE A 27 -1.40 -7.36 13.03
N HIS A 28 -2.23 -7.17 14.06
CA HIS A 28 -3.56 -6.59 13.92
C HIS A 28 -3.66 -5.19 14.52
N PRO A 29 -4.48 -4.29 13.94
CA PRO A 29 -4.73 -2.96 14.48
C PRO A 29 -5.24 -3.01 15.91
N GLY A 30 -4.77 -2.09 16.76
CA GLY A 30 -5.18 -1.99 18.15
C GLY A 30 -4.70 -3.11 19.06
N GLN A 31 -4.05 -4.15 18.54
CA GLN A 31 -3.52 -5.29 19.30
C GLN A 31 -2.51 -4.83 20.34
N PHE A 32 -2.60 -5.41 21.54
CA PHE A 32 -1.56 -5.30 22.55
C PHE A 32 -0.56 -6.44 22.39
N ILE A 33 0.73 -6.11 22.44
CA ILE A 33 1.83 -7.05 22.34
C ILE A 33 2.94 -6.66 23.31
N SER A 34 3.49 -7.62 24.06
CA SER A 34 4.67 -7.38 24.88
C SER A 34 5.93 -7.29 24.04
N GLN A 35 6.99 -6.67 24.56
CA GLN A 35 8.31 -6.68 23.88
C GLN A 35 8.82 -8.10 23.63
N ARG A 36 8.53 -9.05 24.53
CA ARG A 36 8.94 -10.45 24.38
C ARG A 36 8.21 -11.14 23.22
N GLU A 37 6.92 -10.94 23.09
CA GLU A 37 6.14 -11.45 21.98
C GLU A 37 6.58 -10.82 20.66
N LEU A 38 6.86 -9.51 20.65
CA LEU A 38 7.38 -8.83 19.47
C LEU A 38 8.76 -9.39 19.05
N VAL A 39 9.65 -9.68 20.00
CA VAL A 39 10.94 -10.35 19.74
C VAL A 39 10.73 -11.71 19.06
N GLN A 40 9.80 -12.51 19.57
CA GLN A 40 9.47 -13.83 19.00
C GLN A 40 8.87 -13.69 17.60
N LEU A 41 7.91 -12.79 17.43
CA LEU A 41 7.21 -12.55 16.16
C LEU A 41 8.17 -12.08 15.05
N LEU A 42 9.10 -11.17 15.41
CA LEU A 42 10.06 -10.63 14.44
C LEU A 42 11.27 -11.55 14.21
N GLY A 43 11.49 -12.55 15.08
CA GLY A 43 12.71 -13.38 15.03
C GLY A 43 14.00 -12.57 15.22
N MET A 44 13.95 -11.46 15.97
CA MET A 44 15.05 -10.51 16.10
C MET A 44 15.52 -10.41 17.55
N PRO A 45 16.83 -10.13 17.78
CA PRO A 45 17.35 -9.94 19.14
C PRO A 45 16.65 -8.81 19.88
N LEU A 46 16.49 -8.94 21.20
CA LEU A 46 15.83 -7.95 22.07
C LEU A 46 16.40 -6.53 21.91
N GLY A 47 17.73 -6.41 21.76
CA GLY A 47 18.40 -5.11 21.54
C GLY A 47 17.88 -4.42 20.27
N ALA A 48 17.81 -5.15 19.15
CA ALA A 48 17.32 -4.62 17.88
C ALA A 48 15.83 -4.21 17.98
N VAL A 49 15.00 -4.99 18.69
CA VAL A 49 13.58 -4.65 18.89
C VAL A 49 13.43 -3.41 19.77
N ARG A 50 14.24 -3.25 20.83
CA ARG A 50 14.23 -2.05 21.66
C ARG A 50 14.63 -0.79 20.90
N GLU A 51 15.59 -0.89 19.99
CA GLU A 51 15.97 0.23 19.11
C GLU A 51 14.91 0.52 18.03
N LEU A 52 14.12 -0.47 17.64
CA LEU A 52 13.04 -0.33 16.66
C LEU A 52 11.82 0.41 17.24
N ILE A 53 11.44 0.16 18.50
CA ILE A 53 10.23 0.69 19.12
C ILE A 53 10.12 2.22 18.99
N PRO A 54 11.14 3.04 19.35
CA PRO A 54 11.04 4.50 19.19
C PRO A 54 10.79 4.96 17.76
N ARG A 55 11.32 4.24 16.78
CA ARG A 55 11.06 4.52 15.36
C ARG A 55 9.60 4.26 15.01
N LEU A 56 9.07 3.11 15.40
CA LEU A 56 7.66 2.76 15.14
C LEU A 56 6.69 3.71 15.85
N GLU A 57 7.06 4.22 17.05
CA GLU A 57 6.30 5.24 17.75
C GLU A 57 6.32 6.58 17.01
N ALA A 58 7.48 7.03 16.55
CA ALA A 58 7.61 8.24 15.74
C ALA A 58 6.83 8.16 14.42
N GLU A 59 6.78 6.97 13.83
CA GLU A 59 5.98 6.68 12.63
C GLU A 59 4.49 6.44 12.94
N GLY A 60 4.08 6.45 14.21
CA GLY A 60 2.68 6.22 14.61
C GLY A 60 2.15 4.83 14.29
N LEU A 61 3.03 3.83 14.16
CA LEU A 61 2.67 2.43 13.88
C LEU A 61 2.39 1.62 15.15
N LEU A 62 2.94 2.05 16.27
CA LEU A 62 2.62 1.53 17.61
C LEU A 62 2.82 2.64 18.66
N ARG A 63 2.41 2.36 19.89
CA ARG A 63 2.69 3.18 21.06
C ARG A 63 2.98 2.33 22.29
N THR A 64 3.81 2.81 23.21
CA THR A 64 4.00 2.22 24.52
C THR A 64 2.84 2.62 25.44
N VAL A 65 2.20 1.64 26.05
CA VAL A 65 1.12 1.86 27.03
C VAL A 65 1.60 1.38 28.41
N PRO A 66 1.71 2.27 29.42
CA PRO A 66 2.19 1.90 30.74
C PRO A 66 1.45 0.69 31.29
N GLN A 67 2.20 -0.26 31.86
CA GLN A 67 1.72 -1.54 32.45
C GLN A 67 1.00 -2.50 31.49
N ARG A 68 0.81 -2.14 30.20
CA ARG A 68 0.12 -2.96 29.20
C ARG A 68 1.01 -3.40 28.04
N GLY A 69 2.21 -2.83 27.93
CA GLY A 69 3.15 -3.15 26.85
C GLY A 69 3.02 -2.21 25.65
N LEU A 70 3.12 -2.76 24.46
CA LEU A 70 3.02 -2.03 23.20
C LEU A 70 1.61 -2.21 22.62
N GLN A 71 1.07 -1.16 22.04
CA GLN A 71 -0.19 -1.23 21.29
C GLN A 71 0.06 -0.83 19.85
N ILE A 72 -0.32 -1.69 18.91
CA ILE A 72 -0.32 -1.40 17.48
C ILE A 72 -1.30 -0.26 17.20
N ALA A 73 -1.03 0.56 16.19
CA ALA A 73 -1.88 1.66 15.80
C ALA A 73 -3.35 1.22 15.72
N HIS A 74 -4.21 1.98 16.39
CA HIS A 74 -5.65 1.78 16.33
C HIS A 74 -6.19 2.48 15.08
N VAL A 75 -7.11 1.84 14.38
CA VAL A 75 -7.76 2.42 13.20
C VAL A 75 -8.97 3.24 13.63
N ASP A 76 -8.87 4.55 13.46
CA ASP A 76 -9.96 5.50 13.65
C ASP A 76 -10.20 6.34 12.38
N LEU A 77 -11.23 7.16 12.39
CA LEU A 77 -11.56 8.01 11.24
C LEU A 77 -10.45 9.01 10.90
N ALA A 78 -9.72 9.48 11.90
CA ALA A 78 -8.62 10.43 11.69
C ALA A 78 -7.47 9.75 10.95
N LEU A 79 -7.06 8.54 11.38
CA LEU A 79 -6.05 7.76 10.68
C LEU A 79 -6.46 7.45 9.24
N ILE A 80 -7.71 7.02 9.03
CA ILE A 80 -8.25 6.73 7.69
C ILE A 80 -8.14 7.97 6.80
N ASN A 81 -8.72 9.10 7.22
CA ASN A 81 -8.74 10.31 6.41
C ASN A 81 -7.34 10.83 6.12
N ASN A 82 -6.45 10.88 7.12
CA ASN A 82 -5.08 11.37 6.96
C ASN A 82 -4.25 10.47 6.03
N ALA A 83 -4.37 9.14 6.16
CA ALA A 83 -3.63 8.21 5.33
C ALA A 83 -4.07 8.29 3.86
N PHE A 84 -5.35 8.37 3.58
CA PHE A 84 -5.88 8.49 2.22
C PHE A 84 -5.62 9.88 1.61
N GLN A 85 -5.67 10.96 2.40
CA GLN A 85 -5.29 12.30 1.93
C GLN A 85 -3.81 12.35 1.51
N LEU A 86 -2.91 11.81 2.35
CA LEU A 86 -1.48 11.77 2.03
C LEU A 86 -1.23 10.91 0.79
N ARG A 87 -1.89 9.77 0.67
CA ARG A 87 -1.86 8.92 -0.50
C ARG A 87 -2.25 9.70 -1.77
N LEU A 88 -3.39 10.40 -1.72
CA LEU A 88 -3.90 11.19 -2.84
C LEU A 88 -2.90 12.26 -3.29
N VAL A 89 -2.31 13.00 -2.35
CA VAL A 89 -1.34 14.07 -2.67
C VAL A 89 -0.09 13.52 -3.33
N LEU A 90 0.51 12.44 -2.77
CA LEU A 90 1.76 11.90 -3.28
C LEU A 90 1.57 11.14 -4.60
N GLU A 91 0.55 10.31 -4.70
CA GLU A 91 0.36 9.43 -5.84
C GLU A 91 -0.12 10.18 -7.09
N ARG A 92 -0.89 11.26 -6.96
CA ARG A 92 -1.27 12.08 -8.12
C ARG A 92 -0.06 12.69 -8.83
N GLU A 93 0.87 13.26 -8.06
CA GLU A 93 2.11 13.82 -8.62
C GLU A 93 2.99 12.70 -9.20
N ALA A 94 3.14 11.59 -8.47
CA ALA A 94 3.91 10.44 -8.92
C ALA A 94 3.38 9.87 -10.23
N ALA A 95 2.08 9.66 -10.34
CA ALA A 95 1.44 9.12 -11.53
C ALA A 95 1.58 10.05 -12.75
N SER A 96 1.45 11.37 -12.55
CA SER A 96 1.66 12.35 -13.61
C SER A 96 3.09 12.28 -14.18
N ARG A 97 4.11 12.19 -13.30
CA ARG A 97 5.51 12.05 -13.72
C ARG A 97 5.80 10.68 -14.31
N PHE A 98 5.27 9.63 -13.72
CA PHE A 98 5.40 8.25 -14.23
C PHE A 98 4.85 8.13 -15.66
N CYS A 99 3.76 8.81 -15.95
CA CYS A 99 3.17 8.87 -17.30
C CYS A 99 4.18 9.32 -18.37
N ALA A 100 5.10 10.22 -18.03
CA ALA A 100 6.12 10.71 -18.96
C ALA A 100 7.36 9.81 -19.05
N THR A 101 7.62 8.96 -18.04
CA THR A 101 8.90 8.24 -17.91
C THR A 101 8.80 6.73 -18.08
N VAL A 102 7.64 6.13 -17.82
CA VAL A 102 7.45 4.67 -17.93
C VAL A 102 7.68 4.19 -19.37
N SER A 103 8.44 3.10 -19.55
CA SER A 103 8.64 2.52 -20.88
C SER A 103 7.36 1.78 -21.35
N ASP A 104 7.20 1.64 -22.69
CA ASP A 104 6.06 0.89 -23.23
C ASP A 104 6.14 -0.59 -22.88
N VAL A 105 7.35 -1.13 -22.69
CA VAL A 105 7.58 -2.51 -22.25
C VAL A 105 7.11 -2.72 -20.82
N ASP A 106 7.50 -1.82 -19.90
CA ASP A 106 7.06 -1.91 -18.50
C ASP A 106 5.55 -1.71 -18.40
N LEU A 107 5.00 -0.78 -19.18
CA LEU A 107 3.56 -0.50 -19.20
C LEU A 107 2.76 -1.71 -19.70
N ALA A 108 3.24 -2.41 -20.72
CA ALA A 108 2.62 -3.64 -21.20
C ALA A 108 2.67 -4.76 -20.13
N ALA A 109 3.79 -4.90 -19.42
CA ALA A 109 3.92 -5.88 -18.35
C ALA A 109 2.99 -5.57 -17.15
N ILE A 110 2.84 -4.28 -16.80
CA ILE A 110 1.91 -3.82 -15.77
C ILE A 110 0.46 -4.16 -16.17
N GLU A 111 0.06 -3.82 -17.40
CA GLU A 111 -1.29 -4.13 -17.92
C GLU A 111 -1.57 -5.63 -17.90
N GLU A 112 -0.65 -6.43 -18.42
CA GLU A 112 -0.78 -7.89 -18.45
C GLU A 112 -0.93 -8.50 -17.06
N ALA A 113 -0.18 -8.01 -16.06
CA ALA A 113 -0.32 -8.47 -14.69
C ALA A 113 -1.74 -8.23 -14.14
N HIS A 114 -2.33 -7.05 -14.40
CA HIS A 114 -3.69 -6.72 -13.99
C HIS A 114 -4.74 -7.54 -14.73
N LEU A 115 -4.59 -7.73 -16.05
CA LEU A 115 -5.49 -8.53 -16.85
C LEU A 115 -5.52 -10.00 -16.40
N ARG A 116 -4.36 -10.58 -16.03
CA ARG A 116 -4.29 -11.94 -15.48
C ARG A 116 -5.08 -12.09 -14.17
N ILE A 117 -5.04 -11.08 -13.29
CA ILE A 117 -5.84 -11.11 -12.06
C ILE A 117 -7.34 -11.07 -12.40
N VAL A 118 -7.75 -10.16 -13.28
CA VAL A 118 -9.16 -10.04 -13.72
C VAL A 118 -9.65 -11.33 -14.36
N GLU A 119 -8.86 -11.94 -15.24
CA GLU A 119 -9.21 -13.19 -15.91
C GLU A 119 -9.41 -14.33 -14.91
N ARG A 120 -8.46 -14.51 -13.98
CA ARG A 120 -8.56 -15.54 -12.93
C ARG A 120 -9.80 -15.31 -12.05
N ALA A 121 -10.08 -14.06 -11.67
CA ALA A 121 -11.24 -13.73 -10.84
C ALA A 121 -12.59 -13.95 -11.55
N ARG A 122 -12.63 -13.88 -12.88
CA ARG A 122 -13.84 -14.14 -13.68
C ARG A 122 -14.06 -15.63 -13.99
N GLN A 123 -12.97 -16.42 -14.02
CA GLN A 123 -13.03 -17.82 -14.41
C GLN A 123 -13.15 -18.80 -13.25
N GLY A 124 -12.89 -18.38 -12.02
CA GLY A 124 -12.84 -19.27 -10.86
C GLY A 124 -13.19 -18.59 -9.54
N PRO A 125 -13.10 -19.32 -8.43
CA PRO A 125 -13.32 -18.75 -7.11
C PRO A 125 -12.20 -17.76 -6.75
N ILE A 126 -12.57 -16.70 -6.05
CA ILE A 126 -11.63 -15.74 -5.49
C ILE A 126 -11.11 -16.30 -4.17
N ASP A 127 -10.04 -17.09 -4.24
CA ASP A 127 -9.40 -17.70 -3.09
C ASP A 127 -8.32 -16.78 -2.47
N ALA A 128 -7.75 -17.21 -1.33
CA ALA A 128 -6.71 -16.46 -0.62
C ALA A 128 -5.44 -16.24 -1.48
N ALA A 129 -5.11 -17.19 -2.36
CA ALA A 129 -3.94 -17.07 -3.24
C ALA A 129 -4.17 -15.96 -4.28
N LEU A 130 -5.35 -15.93 -4.91
CA LEU A 130 -5.71 -14.87 -5.86
C LEU A 130 -5.77 -13.50 -5.18
N LEU A 131 -6.29 -13.41 -3.95
CA LEU A 131 -6.29 -12.17 -3.18
C LEU A 131 -4.87 -11.68 -2.89
N THR A 132 -3.94 -12.57 -2.55
CA THR A 132 -2.53 -12.23 -2.32
C THR A 132 -1.85 -11.74 -3.59
N ASP A 133 -2.06 -12.43 -4.71
CA ASP A 133 -1.53 -12.02 -6.01
C ASP A 133 -2.08 -10.65 -6.43
N ALA A 134 -3.38 -10.44 -6.28
CA ALA A 134 -4.03 -9.17 -6.58
C ALA A 134 -3.48 -8.03 -5.73
N GLN A 135 -3.25 -8.26 -4.43
CA GLN A 135 -2.60 -7.27 -3.55
C GLN A 135 -1.19 -6.93 -4.02
N THR A 136 -0.44 -7.92 -4.46
CA THR A 136 0.93 -7.72 -4.96
C THR A 136 0.94 -6.85 -6.21
N VAL A 137 0.01 -7.11 -7.14
CA VAL A 137 -0.15 -6.33 -8.38
C VAL A 137 -0.64 -4.90 -8.07
N ASP A 138 -1.66 -4.77 -7.22
CA ASP A 138 -2.24 -3.48 -6.78
C ASP A 138 -1.16 -2.57 -6.17
N TRP A 139 -0.50 -3.03 -5.10
CA TRP A 139 0.52 -2.24 -4.41
C TRP A 139 1.78 -2.02 -5.23
N GLY A 140 2.17 -3.02 -6.05
CA GLY A 140 3.34 -2.94 -6.91
C GLY A 140 3.29 -1.75 -7.87
N LEU A 141 2.12 -1.48 -8.46
CA LEU A 141 1.95 -0.33 -9.35
C LEU A 141 2.09 1.01 -8.61
N HIS A 142 1.47 1.13 -7.44
CA HIS A 142 1.59 2.34 -6.62
C HIS A 142 3.04 2.59 -6.18
N ASP A 143 3.75 1.54 -5.72
CA ASP A 143 5.15 1.63 -5.33
C ASP A 143 6.05 2.04 -6.51
N LEU A 144 5.83 1.47 -7.71
CA LEU A 144 6.56 1.84 -8.93
C LEU A 144 6.40 3.31 -9.29
N MET A 145 5.18 3.85 -9.23
CA MET A 145 4.93 5.26 -9.51
C MET A 145 5.68 6.18 -8.54
N ILE A 146 5.65 5.86 -7.25
CA ILE A 146 6.35 6.64 -6.22
C ILE A 146 7.87 6.57 -6.40
N ASP A 147 8.42 5.38 -6.64
CA ASP A 147 9.87 5.20 -6.78
C ASP A 147 10.40 5.86 -8.07
N ALA A 148 9.58 5.96 -9.13
CA ALA A 148 9.90 6.69 -10.35
C ALA A 148 10.11 8.20 -10.14
N LEU A 149 9.67 8.77 -9.02
CA LEU A 149 10.01 10.14 -8.64
C LEU A 149 11.51 10.34 -8.36
N GLY A 150 12.25 9.27 -8.08
CA GLY A 150 13.68 9.32 -7.75
C GLY A 150 13.99 10.09 -6.45
N ASN A 151 12.99 10.29 -5.59
CA ASN A 151 13.15 11.01 -4.32
C ASN A 151 13.00 10.06 -3.13
N PRO A 152 14.14 9.68 -2.48
CA PRO A 152 14.10 8.71 -1.39
C PRO A 152 13.30 9.17 -0.17
N LEU A 153 13.18 10.49 0.07
CA LEU A 153 12.37 11.03 1.17
C LEU A 153 10.88 10.79 0.92
N ILE A 154 10.42 10.98 -0.31
CA ILE A 154 9.02 10.70 -0.70
C ILE A 154 8.78 9.19 -0.61
N SER A 155 9.67 8.38 -1.15
CA SER A 155 9.54 6.91 -1.08
C SER A 155 9.47 6.42 0.37
N GLU A 156 10.31 6.92 1.28
CA GLU A 156 10.26 6.55 2.70
C GLU A 156 8.95 6.97 3.36
N MET A 157 8.51 8.20 3.17
CA MET A 157 7.23 8.71 3.70
C MET A 157 6.05 7.89 3.17
N TYR A 158 6.04 7.58 1.89
CA TYR A 158 4.99 6.77 1.27
C TYR A 158 4.96 5.34 1.84
N ARG A 159 6.12 4.68 1.99
CA ARG A 159 6.19 3.33 2.58
C ARG A 159 5.63 3.26 3.99
N VAL A 160 5.92 4.25 4.84
CA VAL A 160 5.31 4.35 6.18
C VAL A 160 3.80 4.50 6.07
N ASN A 161 3.32 5.35 5.17
CA ASN A 161 1.87 5.53 4.95
C ASN A 161 1.21 4.27 4.41
N SER A 162 1.89 3.52 3.53
CA SER A 162 1.40 2.23 3.01
C SER A 162 1.15 1.22 4.14
N LEU A 163 1.99 1.19 5.17
CA LEU A 163 1.76 0.34 6.34
C LEU A 163 0.48 0.75 7.10
N ARG A 164 0.21 2.05 7.25
CA ARG A 164 -1.04 2.54 7.85
C ARG A 164 -2.26 2.11 7.02
N VAL A 165 -2.21 2.26 5.70
CA VAL A 165 -3.29 1.84 4.81
C VAL A 165 -3.51 0.33 4.88
N ARG A 166 -2.44 -0.47 5.02
CA ARG A 166 -2.55 -1.93 5.20
C ARG A 166 -3.21 -2.29 6.53
N LEU A 167 -2.86 -1.64 7.64
CA LEU A 167 -3.54 -1.81 8.93
C LEU A 167 -5.03 -1.45 8.82
N ILE A 168 -5.37 -0.34 8.14
CA ILE A 168 -6.75 0.05 7.86
C ILE A 168 -7.49 -1.06 7.09
N ARG A 169 -6.84 -1.64 6.06
CA ARG A 169 -7.43 -2.73 5.26
C ARG A 169 -7.65 -4.00 6.08
N LEU A 170 -6.72 -4.35 6.96
CA LEU A 170 -6.87 -5.50 7.87
C LEU A 170 -8.07 -5.34 8.82
N GLU A 171 -8.27 -4.14 9.38
CA GLU A 171 -9.39 -3.85 10.27
C GLU A 171 -10.73 -3.91 9.54
N ARG A 172 -10.77 -3.49 8.25
CA ARG A 172 -12.01 -3.29 7.48
C ARG A 172 -12.28 -4.39 6.45
N ALA A 173 -11.48 -5.46 6.42
CA ALA A 173 -11.59 -6.57 5.46
C ALA A 173 -11.71 -6.10 3.99
N MET A 174 -10.85 -5.17 3.57
CA MET A 174 -11.00 -4.33 2.36
C MET A 174 -10.75 -5.00 1.02
N LEU A 175 -10.10 -6.13 0.96
CA LEU A 175 -10.07 -6.99 -0.23
C LEU A 175 -10.96 -8.20 0.05
N SER A 176 -12.26 -7.94 0.07
CA SER A 176 -13.27 -8.96 -0.10
C SER A 176 -13.33 -9.35 -1.58
N GLU A 177 -13.90 -10.50 -1.84
CA GLU A 177 -14.21 -10.95 -3.20
C GLU A 177 -14.89 -9.86 -4.02
N ASP A 178 -15.80 -9.07 -3.39
CA ASP A 178 -16.55 -7.99 -4.02
C ASP A 178 -15.71 -6.75 -4.39
N ALA A 179 -14.55 -6.56 -3.78
CA ALA A 179 -13.71 -5.37 -4.00
C ALA A 179 -12.59 -5.60 -5.03
N LEU A 180 -12.19 -6.86 -5.28
CA LEU A 180 -11.06 -7.19 -6.14
C LEU A 180 -11.29 -6.74 -7.58
N LEU A 181 -12.35 -7.23 -8.23
CA LEU A 181 -12.65 -6.90 -9.62
C LEU A 181 -12.80 -5.39 -9.83
N PRO A 182 -13.62 -4.69 -9.03
CA PRO A 182 -13.73 -3.24 -9.14
C PRO A 182 -12.39 -2.49 -9.00
N ALA A 183 -11.51 -2.91 -8.10
CA ALA A 183 -10.20 -2.25 -7.91
C ALA A 183 -9.29 -2.47 -9.13
N MET A 184 -9.23 -3.70 -9.65
CA MET A 184 -8.44 -4.00 -10.85
C MET A 184 -8.97 -3.29 -12.10
N GLU A 185 -10.29 -3.16 -12.25
CA GLU A 185 -10.91 -2.41 -13.36
C GLU A 185 -10.59 -0.91 -13.26
N GLU A 186 -10.58 -0.32 -12.07
CA GLU A 186 -10.13 1.05 -11.84
C GLU A 186 -8.65 1.23 -12.22
N HIS A 187 -7.79 0.26 -11.90
CA HIS A 187 -6.39 0.25 -12.32
C HIS A 187 -6.25 0.18 -13.85
N LEU A 188 -6.93 -0.75 -14.51
CA LEU A 188 -6.90 -0.85 -15.96
C LEU A 188 -7.36 0.44 -16.64
N TRP A 189 -8.35 1.12 -16.04
CA TRP A 189 -8.84 2.39 -16.55
C TRP A 189 -7.79 3.51 -16.49
N PHE A 190 -6.99 3.61 -15.42
CA PHE A 190 -5.91 4.61 -15.40
C PHE A 190 -4.66 4.14 -16.17
N ILE A 191 -4.37 2.83 -16.26
CA ILE A 191 -3.33 2.28 -17.15
C ILE A 191 -3.59 2.65 -18.61
N GLU A 192 -4.85 2.62 -19.04
CA GLU A 192 -5.21 3.09 -20.38
C GLU A 192 -4.84 4.57 -20.62
N ALA A 193 -5.01 5.44 -19.61
CA ALA A 193 -4.56 6.83 -19.71
C ALA A 193 -3.02 6.94 -19.74
N LEU A 194 -2.29 6.08 -19.02
CA LEU A 194 -0.83 5.98 -19.11
C LEU A 194 -0.38 5.61 -20.53
N LYS A 195 -1.04 4.65 -21.18
CA LYS A 195 -0.76 4.23 -22.56
C LYS A 195 -0.97 5.38 -23.56
N ARG A 196 -1.95 6.22 -23.30
CA ARG A 196 -2.23 7.43 -24.10
C ARG A 196 -1.29 8.61 -23.77
N ARG A 197 -0.39 8.45 -22.79
CA ARG A 197 0.50 9.52 -22.29
C ARG A 197 -0.26 10.79 -21.87
N ASN A 198 -1.47 10.64 -21.36
CA ASN A 198 -2.30 11.74 -20.90
C ASN A 198 -2.19 11.91 -19.37
N ALA A 199 -1.23 12.72 -18.93
CA ALA A 199 -0.92 12.90 -17.51
C ALA A 199 -2.10 13.45 -16.68
N GLU A 200 -2.94 14.30 -17.26
CA GLU A 200 -4.11 14.85 -16.57
C GLU A 200 -5.17 13.76 -16.32
N GLN A 201 -5.46 12.95 -17.34
CA GLN A 201 -6.38 11.82 -17.18
C GLN A 201 -5.82 10.77 -16.22
N VAL A 202 -4.51 10.49 -16.25
CA VAL A 202 -3.87 9.58 -15.30
C VAL A 202 -4.09 10.06 -13.86
N ALA A 203 -3.79 11.33 -13.58
CA ALA A 203 -3.97 11.92 -12.25
C ALA A 203 -5.44 11.90 -11.80
N THR A 204 -6.38 12.18 -12.70
CA THR A 204 -7.82 12.18 -12.41
C THR A 204 -8.34 10.76 -12.13
N ARG A 205 -7.98 9.79 -12.97
CA ARG A 205 -8.44 8.39 -12.84
C ARG A 205 -7.84 7.71 -11.61
N LEU A 206 -6.56 7.99 -11.30
CA LEU A 206 -5.94 7.51 -10.07
C LEU A 206 -6.58 8.15 -8.83
N ALA A 207 -6.88 9.46 -8.86
CA ALA A 207 -7.60 10.11 -7.77
C ALA A 207 -8.97 9.46 -7.52
N HIS A 208 -9.70 9.12 -8.57
CA HIS A 208 -10.96 8.37 -8.47
C HIS A 208 -10.76 7.00 -7.82
N HIS A 209 -9.72 6.23 -8.21
CA HIS A 209 -9.41 4.95 -7.60
C HIS A 209 -9.11 5.08 -6.09
N ILE A 210 -8.30 6.07 -5.69
CA ILE A 210 -7.99 6.32 -4.28
C ILE A 210 -9.25 6.71 -3.50
N GLU A 211 -10.09 7.57 -4.06
CA GLU A 211 -11.38 7.96 -3.46
C GLU A 211 -12.32 6.75 -3.33
N SER A 212 -12.42 5.90 -4.36
CA SER A 212 -13.18 4.66 -4.31
C SER A 212 -12.71 3.74 -3.18
N ALA A 213 -11.40 3.59 -3.02
CA ALA A 213 -10.81 2.82 -1.93
C ALA A 213 -11.10 3.45 -0.56
N HIS A 214 -10.98 4.78 -0.42
CA HIS A 214 -11.33 5.52 0.79
C HIS A 214 -12.79 5.33 1.20
N ARG A 215 -13.72 5.48 0.24
CA ARG A 215 -15.15 5.29 0.49
C ARG A 215 -15.49 3.85 0.89
N ARG A 216 -14.84 2.85 0.27
CA ARG A 216 -14.99 1.44 0.68
C ARG A 216 -14.60 1.23 2.14
N VAL A 217 -13.48 1.82 2.60
CA VAL A 217 -13.06 1.74 4.02
C VAL A 217 -14.12 2.31 4.96
N LEU A 218 -14.78 3.38 4.55
CA LEU A 218 -15.82 4.05 5.33
C LEU A 218 -17.19 3.36 5.24
N GLY A 219 -17.33 2.29 4.45
CA GLY A 219 -18.62 1.63 4.19
C GLY A 219 -19.56 2.48 3.34
N LEU A 220 -19.01 3.42 2.56
CA LEU A 220 -19.77 4.31 1.68
C LEU A 220 -19.87 3.74 0.26
N PRO A 221 -20.92 4.05 -0.50
CA PRO A 221 -21.04 3.62 -1.90
C PRO A 221 -19.89 4.19 -2.74
N ARG A 222 -19.49 3.43 -3.77
CA ARG A 222 -18.45 3.87 -4.73
C ARG A 222 -18.90 5.16 -5.42
N PRO A 223 -17.96 6.07 -5.76
CA PRO A 223 -18.28 7.17 -6.66
C PRO A 223 -18.63 6.61 -8.03
N ALA A 224 -19.58 7.22 -8.72
CA ALA A 224 -19.85 6.87 -10.12
C ALA A 224 -18.60 7.11 -10.97
N LEU A 225 -18.30 6.21 -11.90
CA LEU A 225 -17.30 6.49 -12.92
C LEU A 225 -17.73 7.75 -13.69
N PRO A 226 -16.83 8.71 -13.94
CA PRO A 226 -17.15 9.84 -14.80
C PRO A 226 -17.65 9.29 -16.14
N SER A 227 -18.81 9.77 -16.58
CA SER A 227 -19.35 9.39 -17.89
C SER A 227 -18.32 9.69 -18.97
N SER A 228 -18.11 8.78 -19.91
CA SER A 228 -17.15 8.86 -21.01
C SER A 228 -17.39 10.03 -21.99
N THR A 229 -18.25 10.97 -21.63
CA THR A 229 -18.73 12.09 -22.46
C THR A 229 -18.08 13.45 -22.13
N GLU A 230 -17.18 13.55 -21.17
CA GLU A 230 -16.43 14.79 -20.98
C GLU A 230 -15.09 14.72 -21.71
N THR A 231 -15.19 14.78 -23.04
CA THR A 231 -14.10 15.20 -23.93
C THR A 231 -14.07 16.72 -23.91
N PHE A 232 -13.08 17.30 -23.23
CA PHE A 232 -12.67 18.69 -23.48
C PHE A 232 -11.40 18.72 -24.29
#